data_34186c61c0cb5ad02d3a667f99dd3a38
#
_entry.id   34186c61c0cb5ad02d3a667f99dd3a38
#
_cell.length_a   1.000
_cell.length_b   1.000
_cell.length_c   1.000
_cell.angle_alpha   90.00
_cell.angle_beta   90.00
_cell.angle_gamma   90.00
#
_symmetry.space_group_name_H-M   'P 1'
#
loop_
_entity.id
_entity.type
_entity.pdbx_description
1 polymer ?
#
loop_
_entity_poly.entity_id
_entity_poly.type
_entity_poly.pdbx_seq_one_letter_code
_entity_poly.pdbx_strand_id
1 'polypeptide(L)'
;MSYLILVRHGQSVWNLEKKFTGWVDVDLTENGKLEAKKAGDLIKANNINIDIYYSSFQLRAKNTLKLIQEVLQDTKISEKAWQLNERHYGILTGLNKEEMKIKLGESKVHQFRRSWDLRPDPLDKKSSYHPINIEAYKEIPINKIPDTESLKDTYERAVNFYKQVIENKTTNNNILISAHGNSIRALCKYLFKLDNDQISKLEIPTGNPLVIHLDIKNKINSCKYLDHERAKDLVVF
;
A
#
# COMPACT_ATOMS: atom_id res chain seq x y z
N MET A 1 -2.16 -23.06 9.74
CA MET A 1 -2.19 -21.67 10.26
C MET A 1 -1.10 -20.89 9.57
N SER A 2 -1.37 -19.68 9.14
CA SER A 2 -0.45 -18.88 8.35
C SER A 2 -0.55 -17.39 8.70
N TYR A 3 0.40 -16.61 8.23
CA TYR A 3 0.43 -15.16 8.39
C TYR A 3 0.31 -14.45 7.05
N LEU A 4 -0.57 -13.47 6.96
CA LEU A 4 -0.57 -12.46 5.92
C LEU A 4 -0.02 -11.17 6.53
N ILE A 5 1.12 -10.71 6.02
CA ILE A 5 1.81 -9.53 6.52
C ILE A 5 1.68 -8.41 5.48
N LEU A 6 1.06 -7.31 5.87
CA LEU A 6 0.91 -6.13 5.03
C LEU A 6 1.86 -5.04 5.52
N VAL A 7 2.73 -4.55 4.65
CA VAL A 7 3.69 -3.48 4.99
C VAL A 7 3.52 -2.33 4.02
N ARG A 8 3.09 -1.17 4.52
CA ARG A 8 3.18 0.05 3.73
C ARG A 8 4.64 0.42 3.58
N HIS A 9 5.05 0.80 2.36
CA HIS A 9 6.40 1.28 2.10
C HIS A 9 6.86 2.33 3.12
N GLY A 10 8.16 2.40 3.40
CA GLY A 10 8.77 3.42 4.22
C GLY A 10 8.53 4.83 3.67
N GLN A 11 8.85 5.86 4.44
CA GLN A 11 8.67 7.24 4.00
C GLN A 11 9.34 7.47 2.63
N SER A 12 8.58 7.94 1.64
CA SER A 12 9.10 8.34 0.32
C SER A 12 9.44 9.84 0.29
N VAL A 13 10.22 10.26 -0.71
CA VAL A 13 10.56 11.68 -0.95
C VAL A 13 9.30 12.54 -0.96
N TRP A 14 8.26 12.12 -1.69
CA TRP A 14 7.01 12.89 -1.77
C TRP A 14 6.10 12.76 -0.55
N ASN A 15 6.31 11.77 0.32
CA ASN A 15 5.69 11.79 1.65
C ASN A 15 6.30 12.91 2.51
N LEU A 16 7.64 13.06 2.50
CA LEU A 16 8.35 14.12 3.20
C LEU A 16 7.93 15.51 2.68
N GLU A 17 7.84 15.68 1.36
CA GLU A 17 7.41 16.91 0.71
C GLU A 17 5.89 17.16 0.79
N LYS A 18 5.12 16.27 1.42
CA LYS A 18 3.66 16.34 1.55
C LYS A 18 2.91 16.43 0.21
N LYS A 19 3.44 15.85 -0.87
CA LYS A 19 2.80 15.83 -2.19
C LYS A 19 1.85 14.65 -2.37
N PHE A 20 0.86 14.81 -3.27
CA PHE A 20 0.05 13.70 -3.76
C PHE A 20 0.89 12.86 -4.72
N THR A 21 1.26 11.64 -4.32
CA THR A 21 2.21 10.81 -5.07
C THR A 21 1.53 9.97 -6.16
N GLY A 22 0.48 9.27 -5.81
CA GLY A 22 -0.19 8.36 -6.74
C GLY A 22 0.76 7.35 -7.38
N TRP A 23 0.76 7.30 -8.72
CA TRP A 23 1.59 6.41 -9.51
C TRP A 23 2.97 6.98 -9.90
N VAL A 24 3.31 8.19 -9.49
CA VAL A 24 4.68 8.70 -9.71
C VAL A 24 5.68 7.81 -8.97
N ASP A 25 6.74 7.41 -9.67
CA ASP A 25 7.69 6.41 -9.18
C ASP A 25 8.87 7.06 -8.45
N VAL A 26 8.61 7.57 -7.25
CA VAL A 26 9.61 8.15 -6.34
C VAL A 26 10.12 7.12 -5.34
N ASP A 27 11.36 7.28 -4.92
CA ASP A 27 12.04 6.38 -3.98
C ASP A 27 11.83 6.77 -2.51
N LEU A 28 12.40 5.96 -1.63
CA LEU A 28 12.45 6.16 -0.18
C LEU A 28 13.40 7.31 0.20
N THR A 29 13.09 7.99 1.29
CA THR A 29 14.07 8.81 2.01
C THR A 29 15.00 7.92 2.84
N GLU A 30 16.09 8.48 3.39
CA GLU A 30 16.94 7.74 4.35
C GLU A 30 16.11 7.25 5.55
N ASN A 31 15.20 8.09 6.08
CA ASN A 31 14.29 7.67 7.13
C ASN A 31 13.39 6.50 6.67
N GLY A 32 12.88 6.54 5.44
CA GLY A 32 12.08 5.44 4.89
C GLY A 32 12.85 4.13 4.75
N LYS A 33 14.15 4.19 4.47
CA LYS A 33 15.02 3.02 4.47
C LYS A 33 15.21 2.45 5.89
N LEU A 34 15.35 3.31 6.90
CA LEU A 34 15.42 2.88 8.31
C LEU A 34 14.09 2.24 8.75
N GLU A 35 12.95 2.83 8.37
CA GLU A 35 11.63 2.24 8.64
C GLU A 35 11.49 0.84 8.02
N ALA A 36 11.99 0.65 6.79
CA ALA A 36 11.96 -0.63 6.11
C ALA A 36 12.84 -1.69 6.82
N LYS A 37 14.05 -1.31 7.24
CA LYS A 37 14.94 -2.20 8.00
C LYS A 37 14.31 -2.58 9.35
N LYS A 38 13.75 -1.58 10.07
CA LYS A 38 13.02 -1.83 11.32
C LYS A 38 11.85 -2.81 11.13
N ALA A 39 11.13 -2.72 10.01
CA ALA A 39 10.08 -3.69 9.69
C ALA A 39 10.65 -5.12 9.57
N GLY A 40 11.80 -5.29 8.93
CA GLY A 40 12.52 -6.57 8.89
C GLY A 40 12.93 -7.08 10.26
N ASP A 41 13.49 -6.22 11.11
CA ASP A 41 13.89 -6.57 12.48
C ASP A 41 12.68 -7.03 13.32
N LEU A 42 11.55 -6.34 13.21
CA LEU A 42 10.31 -6.70 13.91
C LEU A 42 9.77 -8.07 13.45
N ILE A 43 9.79 -8.35 12.16
CA ILE A 43 9.38 -9.66 11.61
C ILE A 43 10.32 -10.75 12.13
N LYS A 44 11.63 -10.52 12.09
CA LYS A 44 12.66 -11.44 12.60
C LYS A 44 12.50 -11.72 14.08
N ALA A 45 12.31 -10.67 14.90
CA ALA A 45 12.12 -10.78 16.35
C ALA A 45 10.85 -11.57 16.74
N ASN A 46 9.84 -11.60 15.87
CA ASN A 46 8.63 -12.40 16.06
C ASN A 46 8.76 -13.84 15.49
N ASN A 47 9.93 -14.24 14.99
CA ASN A 47 10.20 -15.57 14.42
C ASN A 47 9.23 -15.94 13.28
N ILE A 48 8.83 -14.96 12.45
CA ILE A 48 7.92 -15.20 11.32
C ILE A 48 8.76 -15.48 10.08
N ASN A 49 8.75 -16.72 9.60
CA ASN A 49 9.36 -17.08 8.32
C ASN A 49 8.39 -16.72 7.19
N ILE A 50 8.87 -16.12 6.12
CA ILE A 50 8.06 -15.73 4.96
C ILE A 50 8.30 -16.73 3.82
N ASP A 51 7.23 -17.22 3.22
CA ASP A 51 7.30 -18.18 2.13
C ASP A 51 7.20 -17.48 0.77
N ILE A 52 6.35 -16.44 0.67
CA ILE A 52 6.08 -15.74 -0.59
C ILE A 52 6.10 -14.23 -0.36
N TYR A 53 6.71 -13.51 -1.28
CA TYR A 53 6.81 -12.05 -1.25
C TYR A 53 6.12 -11.42 -2.45
N TYR A 54 5.29 -10.40 -2.18
CA TYR A 54 4.68 -9.56 -3.20
C TYR A 54 5.06 -8.09 -3.01
N SER A 55 5.24 -7.37 -4.11
CA SER A 55 5.32 -5.91 -4.10
C SER A 55 4.46 -5.30 -5.20
N SER A 56 4.16 -3.99 -5.06
CA SER A 56 3.70 -3.21 -6.20
C SER A 56 4.83 -3.01 -7.22
N PHE A 57 4.52 -2.40 -8.37
CA PHE A 57 5.53 -2.00 -9.37
C PHE A 57 6.36 -0.79 -8.90
N GLN A 58 5.89 -0.04 -7.91
CA GLN A 58 6.48 1.23 -7.50
C GLN A 58 7.75 1.05 -6.68
N LEU A 59 8.77 1.84 -7.03
CA LEU A 59 10.13 1.74 -6.50
C LEU A 59 10.17 1.75 -4.96
N ARG A 60 9.44 2.66 -4.31
CA ARG A 60 9.37 2.75 -2.86
C ARG A 60 8.88 1.47 -2.17
N ALA A 61 7.94 0.74 -2.79
CA ALA A 61 7.46 -0.53 -2.24
C ALA A 61 8.45 -1.67 -2.53
N LYS A 62 9.03 -1.72 -3.73
CA LYS A 62 10.09 -2.68 -4.08
C LYS A 62 11.29 -2.54 -3.16
N ASN A 63 11.76 -1.30 -2.95
CA ASN A 63 12.92 -1.04 -2.10
C ASN A 63 12.64 -1.30 -0.61
N THR A 64 11.41 -1.03 -0.13
CA THR A 64 11.00 -1.45 1.22
C THR A 64 11.08 -2.96 1.36
N LEU A 65 10.53 -3.72 0.39
CA LEU A 65 10.58 -5.17 0.42
C LEU A 65 12.00 -5.70 0.38
N LYS A 66 12.83 -5.16 -0.51
CA LYS A 66 14.25 -5.54 -0.63
C LYS A 66 15.00 -5.36 0.70
N LEU A 67 14.81 -4.20 1.37
CA LEU A 67 15.45 -3.93 2.66
C LEU A 67 14.94 -4.87 3.77
N ILE A 68 13.66 -5.25 3.77
CA ILE A 68 13.13 -6.27 4.67
C ILE A 68 13.82 -7.61 4.42
N GLN A 69 13.91 -8.05 3.16
CA GLN A 69 14.57 -9.31 2.78
C GLN A 69 16.06 -9.32 3.16
N GLU A 70 16.77 -8.22 2.99
CA GLU A 70 18.17 -8.07 3.43
C GLU A 70 18.33 -8.32 4.94
N VAL A 71 17.45 -7.75 5.77
CA VAL A 71 17.45 -7.97 7.22
C VAL A 71 17.12 -9.40 7.60
N LEU A 72 16.17 -10.01 6.88
CA LEU A 72 15.78 -11.41 7.08
C LEU A 72 16.81 -12.40 6.51
N GLN A 73 17.79 -11.92 5.73
CA GLN A 73 18.75 -12.74 4.98
C GLN A 73 18.04 -13.71 4.02
N ASP A 74 16.92 -13.29 3.44
CA ASP A 74 16.08 -14.09 2.55
C ASP A 74 16.26 -13.65 1.10
N THR A 75 16.63 -14.58 0.23
CA THR A 75 16.92 -14.36 -1.19
C THR A 75 15.80 -14.82 -2.11
N LYS A 76 14.64 -15.20 -1.58
CA LYS A 76 13.48 -15.60 -2.38
C LYS A 76 13.07 -14.50 -3.36
N ILE A 77 12.69 -14.91 -4.55
CA ILE A 77 12.22 -13.98 -5.59
C ILE A 77 10.87 -13.39 -5.17
N SER A 78 10.75 -12.08 -5.28
CA SER A 78 9.49 -11.38 -5.04
C SER A 78 8.68 -11.23 -6.33
N GLU A 79 7.39 -11.52 -6.27
CA GLU A 79 6.45 -11.29 -7.35
C GLU A 79 5.98 -9.82 -7.34
N LYS A 80 5.90 -9.20 -8.53
CA LYS A 80 5.41 -7.83 -8.68
C LYS A 80 3.97 -7.85 -9.22
N ALA A 81 3.12 -6.98 -8.68
CA ALA A 81 1.75 -6.83 -9.11
C ALA A 81 1.35 -5.36 -9.18
N TRP A 82 1.03 -4.86 -10.40
CA TRP A 82 0.60 -3.47 -10.56
C TRP A 82 -0.74 -3.19 -9.85
N GLN A 83 -1.54 -4.20 -9.65
CA GLN A 83 -2.80 -4.12 -8.91
C GLN A 83 -2.59 -3.69 -7.45
N LEU A 84 -1.37 -3.83 -6.92
CA LEU A 84 -0.96 -3.36 -5.60
C LEU A 84 -0.43 -1.93 -5.60
N ASN A 85 -0.34 -1.24 -6.75
CA ASN A 85 0.09 0.15 -6.83
C ASN A 85 -0.79 1.07 -5.98
N GLU A 86 -0.24 2.24 -5.61
CA GLU A 86 -0.99 3.29 -4.91
C GLU A 86 -2.17 3.77 -5.77
N ARG A 87 -3.19 4.37 -5.13
CA ARG A 87 -4.29 5.03 -5.81
C ARG A 87 -3.80 6.21 -6.66
N HIS A 88 -4.28 6.33 -7.89
CA HIS A 88 -3.99 7.46 -8.76
C HIS A 88 -4.79 8.70 -8.34
N TYR A 89 -4.11 9.83 -8.16
CA TYR A 89 -4.74 11.05 -7.65
C TYR A 89 -5.17 12.05 -8.74
N GLY A 90 -5.21 11.62 -10.02
CA GLY A 90 -5.63 12.50 -11.12
C GLY A 90 -4.81 13.79 -11.18
N ILE A 91 -5.46 14.93 -11.43
CA ILE A 91 -4.83 16.24 -11.52
C ILE A 91 -4.15 16.71 -10.21
N LEU A 92 -4.44 16.08 -9.08
CA LEU A 92 -3.77 16.41 -7.82
C LEU A 92 -2.35 15.86 -7.73
N THR A 93 -1.96 14.95 -8.64
CA THR A 93 -0.63 14.32 -8.65
C THR A 93 0.47 15.39 -8.74
N GLY A 94 1.43 15.33 -7.81
CA GLY A 94 2.55 16.29 -7.70
C GLY A 94 2.23 17.55 -6.90
N LEU A 95 0.96 17.86 -6.65
CA LEU A 95 0.58 19.05 -5.86
C LEU A 95 0.83 18.84 -4.37
N ASN A 96 1.19 19.92 -3.68
CA ASN A 96 1.39 19.89 -2.22
C ASN A 96 0.03 19.85 -1.51
N LYS A 97 -0.10 18.98 -0.51
CA LYS A 97 -1.37 18.76 0.22
C LYS A 97 -1.77 19.97 1.07
N GLU A 98 -0.81 20.68 1.64
CA GLU A 98 -1.09 21.86 2.48
C GLU A 98 -1.54 23.04 1.61
N GLU A 99 -0.86 23.28 0.49
CA GLU A 99 -1.29 24.30 -0.49
C GLU A 99 -2.71 24.00 -1.02
N MET A 100 -3.00 22.73 -1.29
CA MET A 100 -4.33 22.34 -1.76
C MET A 100 -5.40 22.48 -0.67
N LYS A 101 -5.08 22.32 0.62
CA LYS A 101 -5.99 22.63 1.73
C LYS A 101 -6.34 24.11 1.77
N ILE A 102 -5.35 24.98 1.54
CA ILE A 102 -5.56 26.42 1.45
C ILE A 102 -6.46 26.78 0.27
N LYS A 103 -6.20 26.16 -0.90
CA LYS A 103 -6.89 26.48 -2.16
C LYS A 103 -8.30 25.90 -2.24
N LEU A 104 -8.52 24.66 -1.80
CA LEU A 104 -9.79 23.91 -1.98
C LEU A 104 -10.57 23.74 -0.67
N GLY A 105 -9.98 24.11 0.46
CA GLY A 105 -10.49 23.84 1.78
C GLY A 105 -10.09 22.44 2.32
N GLU A 106 -9.91 22.35 3.62
CA GLU A 106 -9.45 21.11 4.29
C GLU A 106 -10.42 19.94 4.07
N SER A 107 -11.73 20.20 4.17
CA SER A 107 -12.79 19.19 3.97
C SER A 107 -12.70 18.55 2.57
N LYS A 108 -12.52 19.35 1.52
CA LYS A 108 -12.44 18.86 0.15
C LYS A 108 -11.19 18.00 -0.07
N VAL A 109 -10.04 18.46 0.44
CA VAL A 109 -8.79 17.68 0.38
C VAL A 109 -8.90 16.39 1.17
N HIS A 110 -9.55 16.43 2.35
CA HIS A 110 -9.83 15.23 3.13
C HIS A 110 -10.71 14.25 2.34
N GLN A 111 -11.78 14.73 1.70
CA GLN A 111 -12.63 13.89 0.85
C GLN A 111 -11.85 13.23 -0.28
N PHE A 112 -11.01 13.97 -1.03
CA PHE A 112 -10.15 13.38 -2.07
C PHE A 112 -9.18 12.33 -1.54
N ARG A 113 -8.77 12.42 -0.28
CA ARG A 113 -7.82 11.47 0.32
C ARG A 113 -8.49 10.25 0.94
N ARG A 114 -9.76 10.37 1.40
CA ARG A 114 -10.36 9.42 2.33
C ARG A 114 -11.71 8.86 1.90
N SER A 115 -12.46 9.56 1.04
CA SER A 115 -13.76 9.05 0.60
C SER A 115 -13.63 7.75 -0.20
N TRP A 116 -14.71 6.99 -0.17
CA TRP A 116 -14.78 5.70 -0.84
C TRP A 116 -14.79 5.82 -2.38
N ASP A 117 -15.63 6.67 -2.93
CA ASP A 117 -15.98 6.70 -4.36
C ASP A 117 -15.63 8.02 -5.06
N LEU A 118 -15.17 9.05 -4.33
CA LEU A 118 -14.79 10.32 -4.95
C LEU A 118 -13.47 10.21 -5.69
N ARG A 119 -13.48 10.55 -6.98
CA ARG A 119 -12.30 10.68 -7.83
C ARG A 119 -11.92 12.15 -7.99
N PRO A 120 -10.63 12.52 -7.92
CA PRO A 120 -10.15 13.76 -8.51
C PRO A 120 -10.36 13.75 -10.02
N ASP A 121 -10.34 14.94 -10.66
CA ASP A 121 -10.39 15.01 -12.12
C ASP A 121 -9.21 14.26 -12.76
N PRO A 122 -9.41 13.72 -13.99
CA PRO A 122 -8.37 12.97 -14.70
C PRO A 122 -7.10 13.78 -14.94
N LEU A 123 -5.93 13.15 -14.85
CA LEU A 123 -4.67 13.73 -15.26
C LEU A 123 -4.53 13.67 -16.80
N ASP A 124 -4.05 14.76 -17.40
CA ASP A 124 -3.78 14.78 -18.84
C ASP A 124 -2.70 13.74 -19.20
N LYS A 125 -2.97 12.94 -20.22
CA LYS A 125 -2.04 11.89 -20.73
C LYS A 125 -0.71 12.46 -21.24
N LYS A 126 -0.64 13.76 -21.53
CA LYS A 126 0.61 14.46 -21.90
C LYS A 126 1.48 14.80 -20.69
N SER A 127 0.94 14.73 -19.48
CA SER A 127 1.70 15.01 -18.26
C SER A 127 2.83 13.98 -18.07
N SER A 128 4.02 14.45 -17.72
CA SER A 128 5.15 13.57 -17.36
C SER A 128 4.83 12.70 -16.11
N TYR A 129 3.87 13.10 -15.31
CA TYR A 129 3.40 12.32 -14.14
C TYR A 129 2.34 11.27 -14.50
N HIS A 130 1.82 11.29 -15.74
CA HIS A 130 0.85 10.28 -16.15
C HIS A 130 1.54 8.92 -16.31
N PRO A 131 0.99 7.83 -15.74
CA PRO A 131 1.65 6.52 -15.72
C PRO A 131 2.03 5.97 -17.10
N ILE A 132 1.32 6.32 -18.15
CA ILE A 132 1.63 5.90 -19.52
C ILE A 132 3.01 6.42 -20.00
N ASN A 133 3.52 7.49 -19.39
CA ASN A 133 4.82 8.10 -19.69
C ASN A 133 5.94 7.65 -18.72
N ILE A 134 5.63 6.76 -17.77
CA ILE A 134 6.58 6.28 -16.77
C ILE A 134 7.05 4.88 -17.14
N GLU A 135 8.37 4.71 -17.30
CA GLU A 135 9.02 3.46 -17.73
C GLU A 135 8.59 2.23 -16.93
N ALA A 136 8.44 2.38 -15.60
CA ALA A 136 8.09 1.31 -14.69
C ALA A 136 6.75 0.61 -15.02
N TYR A 137 5.90 1.23 -15.86
CA TYR A 137 4.55 0.74 -16.15
C TYR A 137 4.33 0.29 -17.60
N LYS A 138 5.38 0.23 -18.42
CA LYS A 138 5.28 -0.16 -19.83
C LYS A 138 4.71 -1.57 -20.04
N GLU A 139 4.91 -2.46 -19.07
CA GLU A 139 4.38 -3.83 -19.13
C GLU A 139 2.88 -3.92 -18.78
N ILE A 140 2.29 -2.83 -18.25
CA ILE A 140 0.86 -2.80 -17.90
C ILE A 140 0.04 -2.55 -19.17
N PRO A 141 -1.00 -3.36 -19.45
CA PRO A 141 -1.90 -3.08 -20.57
C PRO A 141 -2.46 -1.65 -20.48
N ILE A 142 -2.41 -0.90 -21.56
CA ILE A 142 -2.73 0.53 -21.59
C ILE A 142 -4.15 0.83 -21.10
N ASN A 143 -5.09 -0.09 -21.35
CA ASN A 143 -6.49 0.00 -20.87
C ASN A 143 -6.64 -0.29 -19.35
N LYS A 144 -5.56 -0.65 -18.66
CA LYS A 144 -5.51 -0.84 -17.20
C LYS A 144 -4.81 0.30 -16.48
N ILE A 145 -4.22 1.24 -17.23
CA ILE A 145 -3.59 2.42 -16.66
C ILE A 145 -4.67 3.48 -16.39
N PRO A 146 -4.87 3.91 -15.12
CA PRO A 146 -5.90 4.88 -14.80
C PRO A 146 -5.45 6.32 -15.06
N ASP A 147 -6.36 7.17 -15.51
CA ASP A 147 -6.15 8.62 -15.54
C ASP A 147 -6.47 9.26 -14.18
N THR A 148 -7.27 8.58 -13.35
CA THR A 148 -7.64 8.93 -11.96
C THR A 148 -8.29 7.73 -11.27
N GLU A 149 -8.25 7.68 -9.94
CA GLU A 149 -8.91 6.63 -9.14
C GLU A 149 -9.59 7.19 -7.89
N SER A 150 -10.72 6.57 -7.52
CA SER A 150 -11.26 6.56 -6.17
C SER A 150 -10.63 5.43 -5.33
N LEU A 151 -10.95 5.35 -4.04
CA LEU A 151 -10.56 4.19 -3.24
C LEU A 151 -11.29 2.92 -3.70
N LYS A 152 -12.53 3.06 -4.20
CA LYS A 152 -13.31 1.96 -4.77
C LYS A 152 -12.61 1.33 -5.98
N ASP A 153 -12.06 2.14 -6.89
CA ASP A 153 -11.32 1.62 -8.04
C ASP A 153 -10.06 0.86 -7.61
N THR A 154 -9.32 1.43 -6.64
CA THR A 154 -8.16 0.77 -6.04
C THR A 154 -8.56 -0.55 -5.37
N TYR A 155 -9.71 -0.57 -4.67
CA TYR A 155 -10.27 -1.78 -4.06
C TYR A 155 -10.57 -2.85 -5.11
N GLU A 156 -11.25 -2.48 -6.19
CA GLU A 156 -11.65 -3.44 -7.23
C GLU A 156 -10.41 -4.16 -7.81
N ARG A 157 -9.34 -3.42 -8.16
CA ARG A 157 -8.15 -4.06 -8.71
C ARG A 157 -7.33 -4.84 -7.68
N ALA A 158 -7.14 -4.29 -6.48
CA ALA A 158 -6.32 -4.92 -5.44
C ALA A 158 -6.98 -6.18 -4.86
N VAL A 159 -8.29 -6.13 -4.61
CA VAL A 159 -9.04 -7.27 -4.07
C VAL A 159 -9.24 -8.36 -5.11
N ASN A 160 -9.49 -8.01 -6.39
CA ASN A 160 -9.54 -9.02 -7.44
C ASN A 160 -8.21 -9.77 -7.58
N PHE A 161 -7.09 -9.06 -7.54
CA PHE A 161 -5.77 -9.69 -7.53
C PHE A 161 -5.59 -10.58 -6.29
N TYR A 162 -5.93 -10.09 -5.10
CA TYR A 162 -5.85 -10.88 -3.88
C TYR A 162 -6.63 -12.18 -3.99
N LYS A 163 -7.90 -12.13 -4.40
CA LYS A 163 -8.75 -13.31 -4.55
C LYS A 163 -8.26 -14.32 -5.57
N GLN A 164 -7.76 -13.84 -6.70
CA GLN A 164 -7.36 -14.71 -7.80
C GLN A 164 -5.97 -15.33 -7.61
N VAL A 165 -5.05 -14.62 -6.94
CA VAL A 165 -3.64 -14.98 -6.91
C VAL A 165 -3.13 -15.30 -5.50
N ILE A 166 -3.61 -14.60 -4.47
CA ILE A 166 -3.03 -14.67 -3.13
C ILE A 166 -3.86 -15.55 -2.19
N GLU A 167 -5.18 -15.39 -2.18
CA GLU A 167 -6.07 -15.95 -1.15
C GLU A 167 -5.91 -17.47 -0.97
N ASN A 168 -5.82 -18.22 -2.05
CA ASN A 168 -5.59 -19.68 -1.97
C ASN A 168 -4.19 -20.05 -1.47
N LYS A 169 -3.20 -19.19 -1.69
CA LYS A 169 -1.83 -19.43 -1.24
C LYS A 169 -1.68 -19.20 0.28
N THR A 170 -2.52 -18.36 0.88
CA THR A 170 -2.46 -18.07 2.33
C THR A 170 -2.78 -19.28 3.21
N THR A 171 -3.42 -20.32 2.69
CA THR A 171 -3.76 -21.52 3.48
C THR A 171 -2.52 -22.23 4.06
N ASN A 172 -1.41 -22.25 3.32
CA ASN A 172 -0.21 -22.99 3.67
C ASN A 172 1.08 -22.16 3.66
N ASN A 173 0.99 -20.86 3.38
CA ASN A 173 2.16 -20.00 3.25
C ASN A 173 2.00 -18.72 4.06
N ASN A 174 3.09 -18.29 4.66
CA ASN A 174 3.23 -16.94 5.20
C ASN A 174 3.57 -15.99 4.06
N ILE A 175 2.74 -15.01 3.85
CA ILE A 175 2.85 -14.09 2.70
C ILE A 175 3.10 -12.68 3.19
N LEU A 176 4.13 -12.02 2.63
CA LEU A 176 4.39 -10.62 2.86
C LEU A 176 4.08 -9.81 1.61
N ILE A 177 3.26 -8.75 1.78
CA ILE A 177 2.91 -7.78 0.73
C ILE A 177 3.46 -6.41 1.12
N SER A 178 4.42 -5.90 0.36
CA SER A 178 4.87 -4.51 0.45
C SER A 178 4.11 -3.66 -0.56
N ALA A 179 3.29 -2.73 -0.06
CA ALA A 179 2.40 -1.92 -0.89
C ALA A 179 2.22 -0.49 -0.35
N HIS A 180 1.03 0.11 -0.50
CA HIS A 180 0.78 1.53 -0.25
C HIS A 180 -0.42 1.73 0.67
N GLY A 181 -0.56 2.98 1.15
CA GLY A 181 -1.64 3.33 2.06
C GLY A 181 -3.02 2.95 1.54
N ASN A 182 -3.35 3.30 0.29
CA ASN A 182 -4.70 3.00 -0.23
C ASN A 182 -4.87 1.56 -0.71
N SER A 183 -3.87 0.92 -1.28
CA SER A 183 -3.98 -0.50 -1.65
C SER A 183 -4.08 -1.42 -0.42
N ILE A 184 -3.35 -1.12 0.66
CA ILE A 184 -3.50 -1.87 1.93
C ILE A 184 -4.85 -1.58 2.57
N ARG A 185 -5.33 -0.31 2.59
CA ARG A 185 -6.68 0.02 3.05
C ARG A 185 -7.76 -0.75 2.28
N ALA A 186 -7.60 -0.88 0.96
CA ALA A 186 -8.49 -1.68 0.12
C ALA A 186 -8.51 -3.15 0.55
N LEU A 187 -7.34 -3.76 0.79
CA LEU A 187 -7.25 -5.13 1.31
C LEU A 187 -7.86 -5.25 2.71
N CYS A 188 -7.59 -4.31 3.62
CA CYS A 188 -8.19 -4.29 4.96
C CYS A 188 -9.72 -4.18 4.89
N LYS A 189 -10.26 -3.34 3.98
CA LYS A 189 -11.73 -3.25 3.81
C LYS A 189 -12.34 -4.60 3.45
N TYR A 190 -11.71 -5.35 2.57
CA TYR A 190 -12.16 -6.69 2.18
C TYR A 190 -12.02 -7.70 3.32
N LEU A 191 -10.82 -7.80 3.89
CA LEU A 191 -10.48 -8.80 4.89
C LEU A 191 -11.29 -8.64 6.18
N PHE A 192 -11.49 -7.42 6.63
CA PHE A 192 -12.16 -7.09 7.89
C PHE A 192 -13.61 -6.63 7.70
N LYS A 193 -14.13 -6.65 6.46
CA LYS A 193 -15.50 -6.24 6.10
C LYS A 193 -15.85 -4.84 6.58
N LEU A 194 -14.87 -3.92 6.53
CA LEU A 194 -15.05 -2.54 6.98
C LEU A 194 -16.09 -1.80 6.12
N ASP A 195 -16.92 -1.00 6.74
CA ASP A 195 -17.80 -0.08 6.03
C ASP A 195 -17.06 1.15 5.47
N ASN A 196 -17.78 2.09 4.85
CA ASN A 196 -17.16 3.26 4.23
C ASN A 196 -16.66 4.28 5.25
N ASP A 197 -17.27 4.37 6.41
CA ASP A 197 -16.85 5.28 7.48
C ASP A 197 -15.60 4.74 8.17
N GLN A 198 -15.56 3.46 8.48
CA GLN A 198 -14.41 2.79 9.07
C GLN A 198 -13.19 2.91 8.16
N ILE A 199 -13.33 2.63 6.85
CA ILE A 199 -12.20 2.71 5.91
C ILE A 199 -11.71 4.16 5.73
N SER A 200 -12.59 5.15 5.86
CA SER A 200 -12.20 6.56 5.77
C SER A 200 -11.25 6.98 6.90
N LYS A 201 -11.41 6.39 8.07
CA LYS A 201 -10.64 6.67 9.29
C LYS A 201 -9.40 5.80 9.43
N LEU A 202 -9.31 4.67 8.70
CA LEU A 202 -8.19 3.76 8.81
C LEU A 202 -6.89 4.39 8.30
N GLU A 203 -5.90 4.51 9.16
CA GLU A 203 -4.54 4.92 8.83
C GLU A 203 -3.62 3.70 8.75
N ILE A 204 -2.71 3.71 7.78
CA ILE A 204 -1.68 2.68 7.63
C ILE A 204 -0.32 3.36 7.82
N PRO A 205 0.40 3.12 8.92
CA PRO A 205 1.72 3.70 9.15
C PRO A 205 2.75 3.18 8.15
N THR A 206 3.73 3.99 7.79
CA THR A 206 4.86 3.58 6.95
C THR A 206 5.76 2.60 7.70
N GLY A 207 6.25 1.57 7.02
CA GLY A 207 7.26 0.65 7.56
C GLY A 207 6.84 -0.07 8.86
N ASN A 208 5.53 -0.24 9.11
CA ASN A 208 5.05 -0.99 10.28
C ASN A 208 4.29 -2.23 9.81
N PRO A 209 4.81 -3.44 10.06
CA PRO A 209 4.13 -4.66 9.62
C PRO A 209 2.79 -4.87 10.33
N LEU A 210 1.70 -4.94 9.56
CA LEU A 210 0.40 -5.42 10.02
C LEU A 210 0.35 -6.93 9.81
N VAL A 211 0.38 -7.68 10.90
CA VAL A 211 0.38 -9.15 10.88
C VAL A 211 -1.04 -9.66 11.13
N ILE A 212 -1.57 -10.36 10.14
CA ILE A 212 -2.89 -10.99 10.17
C ILE A 212 -2.67 -12.51 10.28
N HIS A 213 -3.12 -13.10 11.39
CA HIS A 213 -3.05 -14.53 11.61
C HIS A 213 -4.31 -15.19 11.07
N LEU A 214 -4.12 -16.16 10.16
CA LEU A 214 -5.20 -16.88 9.50
C LEU A 214 -5.27 -18.34 9.99
N ASP A 215 -6.47 -18.86 10.14
CA ASP A 215 -6.69 -20.27 10.37
C ASP A 215 -6.62 -21.08 9.05
N ILE A 216 -6.81 -22.40 9.16
CA ILE A 216 -6.80 -23.31 8.00
C ILE A 216 -7.95 -23.08 7.01
N LYS A 217 -8.95 -22.27 7.38
CA LYS A 217 -10.08 -21.87 6.53
C LYS A 217 -9.96 -20.43 6.06
N ASN A 218 -8.77 -19.82 6.18
CA ASN A 218 -8.50 -18.41 5.90
C ASN A 218 -9.37 -17.42 6.70
N LYS A 219 -9.86 -17.82 7.87
CA LYS A 219 -10.52 -16.89 8.80
C LYS A 219 -9.47 -16.19 9.65
N ILE A 220 -9.71 -14.93 9.91
CA ILE A 220 -8.83 -14.11 10.75
C ILE A 220 -9.01 -14.49 12.20
N ASN A 221 -7.94 -14.98 12.83
CA ASN A 221 -7.89 -15.26 14.26
C ASN A 221 -7.43 -14.05 15.07
N SER A 222 -6.47 -13.30 14.54
CA SER A 222 -5.95 -12.09 15.18
C SER A 222 -5.31 -11.18 14.16
N CYS A 223 -5.19 -9.91 14.53
CA CYS A 223 -4.49 -8.92 13.73
C CYS A 223 -3.78 -7.92 14.65
N LYS A 224 -2.52 -7.63 14.38
CA LYS A 224 -1.75 -6.64 15.16
C LYS A 224 -0.66 -5.99 14.31
N TYR A 225 -0.35 -4.74 14.63
CA TYR A 225 0.91 -4.13 14.20
C TYR A 225 2.06 -4.62 15.07
N LEU A 226 3.23 -4.83 14.49
CA LEU A 226 4.40 -5.26 15.27
C LEU A 226 5.03 -4.10 16.06
N ASP A 227 4.95 -2.87 15.55
CA ASP A 227 5.35 -1.66 16.27
C ASP A 227 4.12 -1.02 16.95
N HIS A 228 3.82 -1.47 18.16
CA HIS A 228 2.64 -1.03 18.92
C HIS A 228 2.68 0.45 19.33
N GLU A 229 3.86 1.05 19.43
CA GLU A 229 3.98 2.47 19.80
C GLU A 229 3.48 3.38 18.66
N ARG A 230 3.70 2.95 17.41
CA ARG A 230 3.30 3.70 16.21
C ARG A 230 1.89 3.39 15.73
N ALA A 231 1.20 2.48 16.36
CA ALA A 231 -0.10 1.97 15.88
C ALA A 231 -1.22 2.00 16.93
N LYS A 232 -1.05 2.73 18.04
CA LYS A 232 -2.00 2.74 19.17
C LYS A 232 -3.44 3.08 18.81
N ASP A 233 -3.65 3.84 17.73
CA ASP A 233 -4.96 4.35 17.33
C ASP A 233 -5.46 3.78 16.00
N LEU A 234 -4.84 2.72 15.47
CA LEU A 234 -4.98 2.40 14.06
C LEU A 234 -5.89 1.24 13.72
N VAL A 235 -6.24 0.41 14.65
CA VAL A 235 -7.08 -0.76 14.38
C VAL A 235 -8.10 -0.94 15.48
N VAL A 236 -9.33 -0.67 15.15
CA VAL A 236 -10.50 -1.13 15.89
C VAL A 236 -11.07 -2.30 15.09
N PHE A 237 -10.80 -3.49 15.54
CA PHE A 237 -11.50 -4.71 15.10
C PHE A 237 -12.45 -5.14 16.18
#